data_1671d113e5d22f9ebd88e577370a6fcb
#
_entry.id   1671d113e5d22f9ebd88e577370a6fcb
#
_cell.length_a   1.000
_cell.length_b   1.000
_cell.length_c   1.000
_cell.angle_alpha   90.00
_cell.angle_beta   90.00
_cell.angle_gamma   90.00
#
_symmetry.space_group_name_H-M   'P 1'
#
loop_
_entity.id
_entity.type
_entity.pdbx_description
1 polymer ?
#
loop_
_entity_poly.entity_id
_entity_poly.type
_entity_poly.pdbx_seq_one_letter_code
_entity_poly.pdbx_strand_id
1 'polypeptide(L)'
;PQWLQLMESPEHVVTLDLLKQVKGDPARVIIEITSLEGDIDQLEALVERYRAEGFRIAIDDFGNGFSQLDRVARLHPDIIKLDTALLKNGAFGENGYPIVQSLGEMASRLGSKVLFQGISEPEEYFLALSCGAVYTQGDLFATASEEAVPVASVSGAVHELLGHYRDMAIEATSRNHWRAERVKSELLALRELLRTSQQEAELVNFVPTDLLLRFYICDRSGNQISPNYENSERGWLIDEKPKGYNWSWRPYFFELLGATDIENRLVFSEPYQDIHSGQRAQTAVLFIDPSRILLADLLNDSGSKNLFSGFSGMPASWIPGLE
;
A
#
# COMPACT_ATOMS: atom_id res chain seq x y z
N PRO A 1 26.74 5.55 16.01
CA PRO A 1 27.23 5.37 17.37
C PRO A 1 28.44 6.21 17.65
N GLN A 2 29.49 6.14 16.82
CA GLN A 2 30.70 6.94 17.02
C GLN A 2 30.44 8.46 16.99
N TRP A 3 29.46 8.91 16.17
CA TRP A 3 29.10 10.32 16.08
C TRP A 3 28.40 10.83 17.34
N LEU A 4 27.54 10.03 17.98
CA LEU A 4 26.91 10.38 19.25
C LEU A 4 27.93 10.42 20.40
N GLN A 5 28.96 9.55 20.36
CA GLN A 5 30.06 9.55 21.32
C GLN A 5 31.03 10.72 21.13
N LEU A 6 31.16 11.22 19.89
CA LEU A 6 31.96 12.41 19.58
C LEU A 6 31.24 13.72 19.94
N MET A 7 29.95 13.65 20.29
CA MET A 7 29.12 14.80 20.68
C MET A 7 29.20 15.14 22.18
N GLU A 8 30.33 14.90 22.85
CA GLU A 8 30.59 15.51 24.18
C GLU A 8 30.53 17.05 24.13
N SER A 9 30.51 17.63 22.93
CA SER A 9 30.35 19.07 22.71
C SER A 9 29.39 19.32 21.56
N PRO A 10 28.12 19.75 21.82
CA PRO A 10 27.17 20.07 20.76
C PRO A 10 27.60 21.22 19.84
N GLU A 11 28.74 21.86 20.12
CA GLU A 11 29.25 23.00 19.37
C GLU A 11 30.05 22.59 18.12
N HIS A 12 30.56 21.36 18.04
CA HIS A 12 31.35 20.88 16.90
C HIS A 12 30.70 19.73 16.17
N VAL A 13 29.99 20.03 15.07
CA VAL A 13 29.49 19.04 14.13
C VAL A 13 30.47 18.96 12.96
N VAL A 14 31.30 17.91 12.95
CA VAL A 14 32.39 17.72 11.97
C VAL A 14 31.91 17.83 10.53
N THR A 15 30.68 17.34 10.19
CA THR A 15 30.09 17.45 8.88
C THR A 15 29.83 18.91 8.46
N LEU A 16 29.42 19.76 9.38
CA LEU A 16 29.22 21.19 9.12
C LEU A 16 30.54 21.88 8.81
N ASP A 17 31.59 21.56 9.56
CA ASP A 17 32.92 22.15 9.36
C ASP A 17 33.54 21.70 8.04
N LEU A 18 33.38 20.42 7.67
CA LEU A 18 33.82 19.90 6.37
C LEU A 18 33.05 20.57 5.21
N LEU A 19 31.73 20.71 5.32
CA LEU A 19 30.93 21.35 4.28
C LEU A 19 31.32 22.83 4.09
N LYS A 20 31.58 23.56 5.18
CA LYS A 20 32.07 24.94 5.13
C LYS A 20 33.44 25.03 4.44
N GLN A 21 34.35 24.07 4.72
CA GLN A 21 35.66 24.02 4.07
C GLN A 21 35.57 23.83 2.55
N VAL A 22 34.65 22.98 2.07
CA VAL A 22 34.47 22.75 0.64
C VAL A 22 33.48 23.73 -0.02
N LYS A 23 32.97 24.71 0.74
CA LYS A 23 31.94 25.67 0.29
C LYS A 23 30.73 24.98 -0.32
N GLY A 24 30.33 23.85 0.26
CA GLY A 24 29.19 23.06 -0.18
C GLY A 24 27.86 23.71 0.24
N ASP A 25 26.80 23.39 -0.49
CA ASP A 25 25.43 23.80 -0.18
C ASP A 25 24.74 22.74 0.69
N PRO A 26 24.36 23.06 1.95
CA PRO A 26 23.67 22.13 2.84
C PRO A 26 22.40 21.53 2.23
N ALA A 27 21.65 22.29 1.43
CA ALA A 27 20.42 21.83 0.80
C ALA A 27 20.63 20.64 -0.19
N ARG A 28 21.87 20.44 -0.63
CA ARG A 28 22.28 19.33 -1.50
C ARG A 28 22.80 18.12 -0.76
N VAL A 29 22.86 18.17 0.57
CA VAL A 29 23.37 17.10 1.42
C VAL A 29 22.23 16.50 2.22
N ILE A 30 22.20 15.18 2.31
CA ILE A 30 21.25 14.42 3.11
C ILE A 30 22.05 13.73 4.22
N ILE A 31 21.64 13.94 5.47
CA ILE A 31 22.21 13.27 6.62
C ILE A 31 21.40 11.99 6.85
N GLU A 32 22.05 10.84 6.73
CA GLU A 32 21.43 9.53 6.95
C GLU A 32 21.63 9.10 8.41
N ILE A 33 20.51 8.81 9.06
CA ILE A 33 20.47 8.30 10.43
C ILE A 33 20.16 6.81 10.32
N THR A 34 21.17 6.00 10.66
CA THR A 34 21.01 4.55 10.72
C THR A 34 20.27 4.14 12.00
N SER A 35 19.70 2.92 12.00
CA SER A 35 18.87 2.35 13.08
C SER A 35 19.61 2.06 14.39
N LEU A 36 20.64 2.81 14.71
CA LEU A 36 21.52 2.52 15.84
C LEU A 36 20.92 2.91 17.18
N GLU A 37 21.31 2.14 18.20
CA GLU A 37 21.04 2.41 19.60
C GLU A 37 21.58 3.80 20.00
N GLY A 38 20.70 4.64 20.53
CA GLY A 38 21.04 5.98 20.99
C GLY A 38 19.85 6.64 21.65
N ASP A 39 20.12 7.57 22.54
CA ASP A 39 19.09 8.39 23.17
C ASP A 39 18.38 9.23 22.12
N ILE A 40 17.07 9.04 22.01
CA ILE A 40 16.24 9.71 21.03
C ILE A 40 16.22 11.23 21.23
N ASP A 41 16.34 11.72 22.47
CA ASP A 41 16.35 13.15 22.78
C ASP A 41 17.63 13.81 22.27
N GLN A 42 18.77 13.13 22.38
CA GLN A 42 20.05 13.60 21.81
C GLN A 42 20.00 13.59 20.29
N LEU A 43 19.37 12.58 19.70
CA LEU A 43 19.24 12.46 18.26
C LEU A 43 18.33 13.55 17.69
N GLU A 44 17.23 13.87 18.37
CA GLU A 44 16.32 14.95 18.01
C GLU A 44 17.03 16.31 18.03
N ALA A 45 17.78 16.62 19.08
CA ALA A 45 18.56 17.85 19.17
C ALA A 45 19.60 17.97 18.04
N LEU A 46 20.23 16.85 17.65
CA LEU A 46 21.16 16.82 16.51
C LEU A 46 20.45 17.07 15.18
N VAL A 47 19.32 16.44 14.97
CA VAL A 47 18.50 16.61 13.75
C VAL A 47 18.05 18.06 13.60
N GLU A 48 17.56 18.68 14.68
CA GLU A 48 17.15 20.09 14.67
C GLU A 48 18.30 21.00 14.29
N ARG A 49 19.50 20.73 14.77
CA ARG A 49 20.69 21.50 14.43
C ARG A 49 21.04 21.36 12.94
N TYR A 50 21.03 20.15 12.39
CA TYR A 50 21.26 19.96 10.95
C TYR A 50 20.21 20.69 10.09
N ARG A 51 18.94 20.64 10.51
CA ARG A 51 17.86 21.36 9.82
C ARG A 51 18.04 22.88 9.85
N ALA A 52 18.48 23.42 10.99
CA ALA A 52 18.74 24.85 11.12
C ALA A 52 19.81 25.34 10.13
N GLU A 53 20.73 24.47 9.71
CA GLU A 53 21.75 24.75 8.71
C GLU A 53 21.30 24.42 7.27
N GLY A 54 20.08 23.86 7.09
CA GLY A 54 19.49 23.59 5.78
C GLY A 54 19.70 22.17 5.25
N PHE A 55 20.19 21.23 6.05
CA PHE A 55 20.32 19.83 5.66
C PHE A 55 18.96 19.11 5.62
N ARG A 56 18.86 18.11 4.76
CA ARG A 56 17.78 17.14 4.78
C ARG A 56 18.18 15.90 5.57
N ILE A 57 17.18 15.24 6.17
CA ILE A 57 17.37 14.08 7.03
C ILE A 57 16.76 12.85 6.38
N ALA A 58 17.47 11.74 6.36
CA ALA A 58 16.99 10.43 5.99
C ALA A 58 17.11 9.45 7.16
N ILE A 59 16.10 8.60 7.35
CA ILE A 59 16.20 7.41 8.20
C ILE A 59 16.56 6.24 7.30
N ASP A 60 17.69 5.59 7.62
CA ASP A 60 18.18 4.43 6.87
C ASP A 60 17.73 3.12 7.51
N ASP A 61 17.74 2.04 6.70
CA ASP A 61 17.38 0.68 7.11
C ASP A 61 16.00 0.57 7.81
N PHE A 62 15.03 1.39 7.42
CA PHE A 62 13.71 1.36 8.02
C PHE A 62 13.01 0.04 7.72
N GLY A 63 12.48 -0.59 8.77
CA GLY A 63 11.85 -1.92 8.70
C GLY A 63 12.74 -3.08 9.18
N ASN A 64 14.05 -2.86 9.37
CA ASN A 64 14.98 -3.84 9.90
C ASN A 64 15.07 -3.78 11.43
N GLY A 65 13.94 -3.89 12.15
CA GLY A 65 13.93 -3.88 13.63
C GLY A 65 12.70 -3.24 14.25
N PHE A 66 12.51 -3.45 15.54
CA PHE A 66 11.24 -3.24 16.24
C PHE A 66 10.92 -1.79 16.66
N SER A 67 11.80 -0.83 16.53
CA SER A 67 11.65 0.46 17.26
C SER A 67 11.88 1.70 16.40
N GLN A 68 11.45 1.72 15.16
CA GLN A 68 11.74 2.86 14.27
C GLN A 68 10.57 3.82 14.05
N LEU A 69 9.34 3.43 14.41
CA LEU A 69 8.16 4.29 14.25
C LEU A 69 8.20 5.53 15.15
N ASP A 70 8.70 5.38 16.37
CA ASP A 70 8.93 6.48 17.31
C ASP A 70 9.94 7.50 16.75
N ARG A 71 10.99 7.03 16.09
CA ARG A 71 11.98 7.89 15.43
C ARG A 71 11.37 8.67 14.27
N VAL A 72 10.60 8.00 13.41
CA VAL A 72 9.89 8.68 12.32
C VAL A 72 8.95 9.75 12.87
N ALA A 73 8.20 9.43 13.93
CA ALA A 73 7.27 10.36 14.57
C ALA A 73 7.95 11.57 15.23
N ARG A 74 9.15 11.38 15.80
CA ARG A 74 9.88 12.46 16.50
C ARG A 74 10.85 13.23 15.59
N LEU A 75 11.53 12.51 14.68
CA LEU A 75 12.56 13.12 13.84
C LEU A 75 11.98 13.74 12.55
N HIS A 76 10.74 13.42 12.17
CA HIS A 76 10.10 13.93 10.95
C HIS A 76 11.02 13.92 9.72
N PRO A 77 11.56 12.75 9.30
CA PRO A 77 12.55 12.68 8.24
C PRO A 77 12.01 13.16 6.89
N ASP A 78 12.86 13.77 6.07
CA ASP A 78 12.54 14.11 4.68
C ASP A 78 12.46 12.87 3.81
N ILE A 79 13.26 11.83 4.15
CA ILE A 79 13.36 10.59 3.40
C ILE A 79 13.36 9.39 4.36
N ILE A 80 12.60 8.36 3.98
CA ILE A 80 12.63 7.05 4.64
C ILE A 80 13.19 6.05 3.63
N LYS A 81 14.30 5.39 3.98
CA LYS A 81 14.96 4.38 3.13
C LYS A 81 14.48 2.99 3.51
N LEU A 82 13.97 2.26 2.54
CA LEU A 82 13.49 0.88 2.65
C LEU A 82 14.39 -0.03 1.83
N ASP A 83 14.83 -1.14 2.42
CA ASP A 83 15.63 -2.14 1.70
C ASP A 83 14.72 -3.13 0.97
N THR A 84 15.06 -3.43 -0.30
CA THR A 84 14.36 -4.48 -1.08
C THR A 84 14.49 -5.86 -0.44
N ALA A 85 15.47 -6.11 0.43
CA ALA A 85 15.57 -7.33 1.22
C ALA A 85 14.33 -7.60 2.08
N LEU A 86 13.58 -6.56 2.49
CA LEU A 86 12.30 -6.70 3.19
C LEU A 86 11.26 -7.45 2.37
N LEU A 87 11.35 -7.35 1.03
CA LEU A 87 10.46 -8.01 0.09
C LEU A 87 10.95 -9.40 -0.30
N LYS A 88 12.29 -9.59 -0.40
CA LYS A 88 12.92 -10.83 -0.88
C LYS A 88 12.99 -11.95 0.16
N ASN A 89 13.40 -11.63 1.37
CA ASN A 89 13.81 -12.63 2.37
C ASN A 89 12.66 -13.24 3.16
N GLY A 90 11.41 -12.98 2.77
CA GLY A 90 10.26 -13.47 3.52
C GLY A 90 10.26 -13.03 4.99
N ALA A 91 10.97 -11.93 5.32
CA ALA A 91 11.00 -11.39 6.67
C ALA A 91 9.58 -11.17 7.22
N PHE A 92 8.63 -10.91 6.33
CA PHE A 92 7.21 -10.79 6.61
C PHE A 92 6.36 -11.88 5.96
N GLY A 93 6.96 -12.93 5.37
CA GLY A 93 6.26 -14.01 4.68
C GLY A 93 5.44 -13.52 3.48
N GLU A 94 4.26 -14.12 3.26
CA GLU A 94 3.34 -13.71 2.19
C GLU A 94 2.76 -12.29 2.39
N ASN A 95 2.91 -11.72 3.58
CA ASN A 95 2.44 -10.38 3.94
C ASN A 95 3.48 -9.27 3.68
N GLY A 96 4.64 -9.59 3.15
CA GLY A 96 5.73 -8.61 2.93
C GLY A 96 5.29 -7.43 2.09
N TYR A 97 4.67 -7.67 0.96
CA TYR A 97 4.20 -6.60 0.07
C TYR A 97 3.16 -5.67 0.72
N PRO A 98 2.06 -6.16 1.33
CA PRO A 98 1.11 -5.29 2.02
C PRO A 98 1.73 -4.45 3.13
N ILE A 99 2.71 -4.99 3.85
CA ILE A 99 3.42 -4.25 4.91
C ILE A 99 4.23 -3.11 4.29
N VAL A 100 5.04 -3.40 3.29
CA VAL A 100 5.89 -2.39 2.63
C VAL A 100 5.04 -1.32 1.94
N GLN A 101 3.92 -1.70 1.32
CA GLN A 101 2.95 -0.75 0.77
C GLN A 101 2.40 0.17 1.86
N SER A 102 2.00 -0.39 3.01
CA SER A 102 1.50 0.41 4.15
C SER A 102 2.55 1.35 4.71
N LEU A 103 3.83 0.95 4.73
CA LEU A 103 4.96 1.81 5.11
C LEU A 103 5.13 2.97 4.12
N GLY A 104 5.00 2.71 2.82
CA GLY A 104 5.03 3.74 1.78
C GLY A 104 3.90 4.76 1.92
N GLU A 105 2.68 4.30 2.17
CA GLU A 105 1.52 5.16 2.42
C GLU A 105 1.70 5.99 3.71
N MET A 106 2.19 5.37 4.77
CA MET A 106 2.51 6.06 6.03
C MET A 106 3.54 7.17 5.80
N ALA A 107 4.64 6.87 5.11
CA ALA A 107 5.66 7.86 4.79
C ALA A 107 5.08 9.05 4.02
N SER A 108 4.26 8.78 3.00
CA SER A 108 3.59 9.81 2.21
C SER A 108 2.67 10.69 3.06
N ARG A 109 1.88 10.10 3.96
CA ARG A 109 0.99 10.86 4.89
C ARG A 109 1.75 11.72 5.88
N LEU A 110 2.96 11.32 6.25
CA LEU A 110 3.86 12.10 7.11
C LEU A 110 4.66 13.18 6.35
N GLY A 111 4.52 13.25 5.02
CA GLY A 111 5.26 14.17 4.16
C GLY A 111 6.69 13.71 3.85
N SER A 112 7.08 12.50 4.25
CA SER A 112 8.36 11.90 3.93
C SER A 112 8.36 11.26 2.55
N LYS A 113 9.47 11.33 1.83
CA LYS A 113 9.66 10.62 0.56
C LYS A 113 10.25 9.24 0.82
N VAL A 114 9.80 8.26 0.06
CA VAL A 114 10.33 6.90 0.16
C VAL A 114 11.46 6.70 -0.85
N LEU A 115 12.58 6.18 -0.37
CA LEU A 115 13.70 5.71 -1.17
C LEU A 115 13.82 4.19 -0.99
N PHE A 116 13.74 3.44 -2.09
CA PHE A 116 14.07 2.02 -2.07
C PHE A 116 15.53 1.81 -2.46
N GLN A 117 16.25 1.04 -1.62
CA GLN A 117 17.64 0.68 -1.85
C GLN A 117 17.81 -0.81 -2.14
N GLY A 118 18.94 -1.16 -2.80
CA GLY A 118 19.28 -2.54 -3.11
C GLY A 118 18.53 -3.11 -4.34
N ILE A 119 18.03 -2.23 -5.21
CA ILE A 119 17.35 -2.64 -6.44
C ILE A 119 18.39 -3.20 -7.43
N SER A 120 18.24 -4.47 -7.79
CA SER A 120 19.11 -5.18 -8.72
C SER A 120 18.37 -5.72 -9.95
N GLU A 121 17.03 -5.86 -9.87
CA GLU A 121 16.21 -6.43 -10.93
C GLU A 121 15.05 -5.50 -11.29
N PRO A 122 14.53 -5.52 -12.54
CA PRO A 122 13.39 -4.71 -12.96
C PRO A 122 12.13 -4.90 -12.11
N GLU A 123 11.87 -6.14 -11.67
CA GLU A 123 10.73 -6.50 -10.84
C GLU A 123 10.75 -5.77 -9.49
N GLU A 124 11.95 -5.62 -8.92
CA GLU A 124 12.13 -4.89 -7.66
C GLU A 124 11.88 -3.39 -7.84
N TYR A 125 12.30 -2.85 -8.97
CA TYR A 125 12.01 -1.47 -9.34
C TYR A 125 10.51 -1.22 -9.47
N PHE A 126 9.79 -2.09 -10.17
CA PHE A 126 8.34 -1.97 -10.34
C PHE A 126 7.60 -2.13 -9.02
N LEU A 127 8.09 -3.04 -8.17
CA LEU A 127 7.56 -3.23 -6.83
C LEU A 127 7.76 -1.98 -5.97
N ALA A 128 8.96 -1.39 -6.00
CA ALA A 128 9.25 -0.14 -5.31
C ALA A 128 8.33 0.99 -5.77
N LEU A 129 8.11 1.15 -7.09
CA LEU A 129 7.19 2.14 -7.64
C LEU A 129 5.75 1.92 -7.15
N SER A 130 5.29 0.67 -7.11
CA SER A 130 3.93 0.33 -6.63
C SER A 130 3.75 0.56 -5.12
N CYS A 131 4.85 0.60 -4.36
CA CYS A 131 4.87 0.97 -2.95
C CYS A 131 5.12 2.47 -2.70
N GLY A 132 5.08 3.30 -3.74
CA GLY A 132 5.20 4.75 -3.62
C GLY A 132 6.63 5.28 -3.57
N ALA A 133 7.61 4.56 -4.12
CA ALA A 133 8.99 5.04 -4.23
C ALA A 133 9.06 6.36 -5.01
N VAL A 134 9.72 7.34 -4.41
CA VAL A 134 10.08 8.61 -5.07
C VAL A 134 11.53 8.54 -5.56
N TYR A 135 12.36 7.82 -4.83
CA TYR A 135 13.75 7.57 -5.15
C TYR A 135 14.05 6.08 -5.15
N THR A 136 14.97 5.68 -5.98
CA THR A 136 15.45 4.29 -6.09
C THR A 136 16.95 4.26 -6.21
N GLN A 137 17.60 3.27 -5.59
CA GLN A 137 19.04 3.08 -5.58
C GLN A 137 19.36 1.59 -5.69
N GLY A 138 20.36 1.23 -6.51
CA GLY A 138 20.83 -0.13 -6.63
C GLY A 138 21.56 -0.41 -7.95
N ASP A 139 22.09 -1.63 -8.05
CA ASP A 139 22.94 -2.05 -9.17
C ASP A 139 22.19 -2.13 -10.51
N LEU A 140 20.86 -2.18 -10.48
CA LEU A 140 20.04 -2.07 -11.70
C LEU A 140 20.34 -0.78 -12.48
N PHE A 141 20.71 0.30 -11.78
CA PHE A 141 20.96 1.61 -12.41
C PHE A 141 22.45 1.85 -12.62
N ALA A 142 23.25 1.59 -11.59
CA ALA A 142 24.70 1.66 -11.64
C ALA A 142 25.31 1.01 -10.40
N THR A 143 26.41 0.30 -10.58
CA THR A 143 27.23 -0.19 -9.46
C THR A 143 27.97 0.95 -8.78
N ALA A 144 28.33 0.77 -7.50
CA ALA A 144 29.12 1.77 -6.78
C ALA A 144 30.45 2.01 -7.46
N SER A 145 30.80 3.27 -7.72
CA SER A 145 32.07 3.69 -8.32
C SER A 145 32.62 4.96 -7.66
N GLU A 146 33.91 5.21 -7.83
CA GLU A 146 34.54 6.46 -7.34
C GLU A 146 34.12 7.67 -8.17
N GLU A 147 33.73 7.46 -9.43
CA GLU A 147 33.29 8.52 -10.32
C GLU A 147 31.77 8.62 -10.36
N ALA A 148 31.27 9.84 -10.46
CA ALA A 148 29.83 10.08 -10.59
C ALA A 148 29.32 9.53 -11.93
N VAL A 149 28.28 8.71 -11.89
CA VAL A 149 27.64 8.15 -13.07
C VAL A 149 26.90 9.27 -13.82
N PRO A 150 27.19 9.49 -15.12
CA PRO A 150 26.49 10.50 -15.89
C PRO A 150 25.00 10.16 -16.03
N VAL A 151 24.11 11.10 -15.77
CA VAL A 151 22.66 10.90 -15.89
C VAL A 151 22.26 10.36 -17.26
N ALA A 152 22.95 10.82 -18.32
CA ALA A 152 22.67 10.40 -19.70
C ALA A 152 22.89 8.90 -19.95
N SER A 153 23.79 8.25 -19.19
CA SER A 153 24.06 6.81 -19.36
C SER A 153 22.96 5.91 -18.80
N VAL A 154 22.15 6.42 -17.84
CA VAL A 154 21.12 5.66 -17.15
C VAL A 154 19.71 6.06 -17.59
N SER A 155 19.54 7.30 -18.06
CA SER A 155 18.21 7.88 -18.34
C SER A 155 17.40 7.08 -19.38
N GLY A 156 18.05 6.51 -20.41
CA GLY A 156 17.39 5.71 -21.43
C GLY A 156 16.75 4.44 -20.86
N ALA A 157 17.52 3.67 -20.09
CA ALA A 157 17.07 2.44 -19.46
C ALA A 157 15.95 2.71 -18.44
N VAL A 158 16.10 3.76 -17.62
CA VAL A 158 15.05 4.17 -16.67
C VAL A 158 13.76 4.58 -17.39
N HIS A 159 13.87 5.29 -18.52
CA HIS A 159 12.69 5.67 -19.30
C HIS A 159 11.95 4.45 -19.88
N GLU A 160 12.69 3.47 -20.37
CA GLU A 160 12.12 2.22 -20.85
C GLU A 160 11.43 1.43 -19.75
N LEU A 161 12.07 1.26 -18.58
CA LEU A 161 11.48 0.62 -17.40
C LEU A 161 10.20 1.32 -16.94
N LEU A 162 10.20 2.65 -16.88
CA LEU A 162 9.00 3.42 -16.54
C LEU A 162 7.87 3.23 -17.56
N GLY A 163 8.22 3.10 -18.85
CA GLY A 163 7.26 2.80 -19.90
C GLY A 163 6.57 1.44 -19.66
N HIS A 164 7.35 0.41 -19.39
CA HIS A 164 6.82 -0.93 -19.07
C HIS A 164 5.95 -0.92 -17.80
N TYR A 165 6.42 -0.29 -16.72
CA TYR A 165 5.64 -0.15 -15.50
C TYR A 165 4.30 0.53 -15.77
N ARG A 166 4.30 1.64 -16.51
CA ARG A 166 3.08 2.36 -16.89
C ARG A 166 2.09 1.46 -17.63
N ASP A 167 2.57 0.74 -18.64
CA ASP A 167 1.71 -0.10 -19.48
C ASP A 167 1.09 -1.24 -18.66
N MET A 168 1.83 -1.85 -17.77
CA MET A 168 1.34 -2.83 -16.81
C MET A 168 0.34 -2.26 -15.81
N ALA A 169 0.61 -1.07 -15.27
CA ALA A 169 -0.29 -0.40 -14.34
C ALA A 169 -1.62 -0.05 -15.02
N ILE A 170 -1.59 0.39 -16.29
CA ILE A 170 -2.80 0.64 -17.10
C ILE A 170 -3.58 -0.67 -17.29
N GLU A 171 -2.91 -1.76 -17.64
CA GLU A 171 -3.57 -3.06 -17.84
C GLU A 171 -4.20 -3.58 -16.55
N ALA A 172 -3.49 -3.50 -15.42
CA ALA A 172 -4.00 -3.88 -14.11
C ALA A 172 -5.22 -3.01 -13.71
N THR A 173 -5.13 -1.69 -13.94
CA THR A 173 -6.24 -0.76 -13.70
C THR A 173 -7.45 -1.10 -14.56
N SER A 174 -7.24 -1.41 -15.84
CA SER A 174 -8.31 -1.81 -16.76
C SER A 174 -8.98 -3.10 -16.31
N ARG A 175 -8.20 -4.11 -15.91
CA ARG A 175 -8.76 -5.37 -15.35
C ARG A 175 -9.60 -5.10 -14.10
N ASN A 176 -9.12 -4.26 -13.20
CA ASN A 176 -9.86 -3.89 -11.98
C ASN A 176 -11.15 -3.15 -12.32
N HIS A 177 -11.14 -2.27 -13.32
CA HIS A 177 -12.33 -1.55 -13.76
C HIS A 177 -13.39 -2.51 -14.35
N TRP A 178 -13.00 -3.41 -15.25
CA TRP A 178 -13.91 -4.45 -15.79
C TRP A 178 -14.50 -5.32 -14.70
N ARG A 179 -13.67 -5.68 -13.70
CA ARG A 179 -14.13 -6.44 -12.55
C ARG A 179 -15.15 -5.66 -11.72
N ALA A 180 -14.89 -4.39 -11.45
CA ALA A 180 -15.80 -3.52 -10.70
C ALA A 180 -17.14 -3.35 -11.41
N GLU A 181 -17.15 -3.18 -12.73
CA GLU A 181 -18.40 -3.09 -13.51
C GLU A 181 -19.18 -4.42 -13.51
N ARG A 182 -18.50 -5.56 -13.61
CA ARG A 182 -19.13 -6.87 -13.50
C ARG A 182 -19.78 -7.06 -12.13
N VAL A 183 -19.05 -6.78 -11.05
CA VAL A 183 -19.56 -6.82 -9.68
C VAL A 183 -20.76 -5.89 -9.49
N LYS A 184 -20.65 -4.65 -9.99
CA LYS A 184 -21.76 -3.69 -9.94
C LYS A 184 -23.02 -4.21 -10.61
N SER A 185 -22.89 -4.78 -11.81
CA SER A 185 -24.04 -5.37 -12.54
C SER A 185 -24.68 -6.52 -11.74
N GLU A 186 -23.85 -7.37 -11.14
CA GLU A 186 -24.29 -8.49 -10.30
C GLU A 186 -25.03 -7.99 -9.04
N LEU A 187 -24.47 -7.02 -8.33
CA LEU A 187 -25.09 -6.48 -7.12
C LEU A 187 -26.37 -5.71 -7.41
N LEU A 188 -26.46 -5.03 -8.55
CA LEU A 188 -27.71 -4.40 -9.00
C LEU A 188 -28.79 -5.43 -9.31
N ALA A 189 -28.44 -6.55 -9.95
CA ALA A 189 -29.39 -7.64 -10.20
C ALA A 189 -29.86 -8.28 -8.88
N LEU A 190 -28.95 -8.53 -7.94
CA LEU A 190 -29.28 -9.02 -6.60
C LEU A 190 -30.19 -8.04 -5.85
N ARG A 191 -29.90 -6.75 -5.93
CA ARG A 191 -30.75 -5.69 -5.33
C ARG A 191 -32.18 -5.75 -5.86
N GLU A 192 -32.37 -5.83 -7.17
CA GLU A 192 -33.72 -5.89 -7.78
C GLU A 192 -34.47 -7.16 -7.35
N LEU A 193 -33.77 -8.28 -7.25
CA LEU A 193 -34.34 -9.50 -6.70
C LEU A 193 -34.82 -9.27 -5.25
N LEU A 194 -33.98 -8.71 -4.38
CA LEU A 194 -34.30 -8.42 -2.98
C LEU A 194 -35.39 -7.35 -2.79
N ARG A 195 -35.63 -6.49 -3.78
CA ARG A 195 -36.74 -5.52 -3.80
C ARG A 195 -38.08 -6.17 -4.08
N THR A 196 -38.09 -7.12 -5.00
CA THR A 196 -39.29 -7.74 -5.53
C THR A 196 -39.70 -9.00 -4.78
N SER A 197 -38.72 -9.73 -4.23
CA SER A 197 -38.97 -11.01 -3.58
C SER A 197 -39.48 -10.83 -2.15
N GLN A 198 -40.58 -11.49 -1.83
CA GLN A 198 -41.11 -11.60 -0.48
C GLN A 198 -40.63 -12.87 0.24
N GLN A 199 -39.90 -13.76 -0.41
CA GLN A 199 -39.48 -15.05 0.13
C GLN A 199 -38.01 -15.37 -0.23
N GLU A 200 -37.28 -15.91 0.72
CA GLU A 200 -35.90 -16.39 0.53
C GLU A 200 -35.78 -17.48 -0.55
N ALA A 201 -36.87 -18.19 -0.85
CA ALA A 201 -36.92 -19.22 -1.89
C ALA A 201 -36.56 -18.70 -3.29
N GLU A 202 -36.70 -17.42 -3.55
CA GLU A 202 -36.36 -16.83 -4.86
C GLU A 202 -34.85 -16.59 -5.01
N LEU A 203 -34.09 -16.53 -3.92
CA LEU A 203 -32.63 -16.44 -3.94
C LEU A 203 -31.97 -17.68 -4.55
N VAL A 204 -32.67 -18.83 -4.53
CA VAL A 204 -32.18 -20.09 -5.16
C VAL A 204 -31.95 -19.90 -6.65
N ASN A 205 -32.67 -18.98 -7.30
CA ASN A 205 -32.56 -18.70 -8.73
C ASN A 205 -31.44 -17.70 -9.07
N PHE A 206 -30.84 -17.05 -8.05
CA PHE A 206 -29.72 -16.17 -8.26
C PHE A 206 -28.42 -16.97 -8.21
N VAL A 207 -27.74 -17.04 -9.34
CA VAL A 207 -26.43 -17.71 -9.45
C VAL A 207 -25.36 -16.64 -9.37
N PRO A 208 -24.65 -16.55 -8.22
CA PRO A 208 -23.59 -15.59 -8.05
C PRO A 208 -22.36 -15.94 -8.89
N THR A 209 -21.54 -14.94 -9.17
CA THR A 209 -20.20 -15.20 -9.69
C THR A 209 -19.30 -15.75 -8.58
N ASP A 210 -18.13 -16.26 -8.97
CA ASP A 210 -17.04 -16.69 -8.08
C ASP A 210 -16.44 -15.52 -7.24
N LEU A 211 -16.76 -14.29 -7.61
CA LEU A 211 -16.31 -13.10 -6.89
C LEU A 211 -17.16 -12.82 -5.64
N LEU A 212 -18.42 -13.15 -5.61
CA LEU A 212 -19.30 -12.92 -4.47
C LEU A 212 -19.13 -14.02 -3.43
N LEU A 213 -18.51 -13.70 -2.31
CA LEU A 213 -18.29 -14.66 -1.20
C LEU A 213 -19.55 -14.83 -0.38
N ARG A 214 -20.18 -13.74 0.03
CA ARG A 214 -21.42 -13.72 0.80
C ARG A 214 -22.10 -12.37 0.70
N PHE A 215 -23.37 -12.33 1.07
CA PHE A 215 -24.08 -11.08 1.29
C PHE A 215 -25.00 -11.17 2.50
N TYR A 216 -25.40 -10.00 3.01
CA TYR A 216 -26.34 -9.84 4.10
C TYR A 216 -27.01 -8.48 4.04
N ILE A 217 -28.09 -8.32 4.80
CA ILE A 217 -28.92 -7.11 4.76
C ILE A 217 -28.89 -6.45 6.13
N CYS A 218 -28.69 -5.13 6.16
CA CYS A 218 -28.77 -4.30 7.34
C CYS A 218 -29.93 -3.29 7.23
N ASP A 219 -30.42 -2.83 8.37
CA ASP A 219 -31.21 -1.62 8.44
C ASP A 219 -30.34 -0.36 8.33
N ARG A 220 -30.94 0.83 8.30
CA ARG A 220 -30.21 2.11 8.21
C ARG A 220 -29.37 2.42 9.45
N SER A 221 -29.66 1.79 10.58
CA SER A 221 -28.88 1.91 11.82
C SER A 221 -27.68 0.97 11.86
N GLY A 222 -27.51 0.17 10.80
CA GLY A 222 -26.41 -0.78 10.66
C GLY A 222 -26.66 -2.11 11.34
N ASN A 223 -27.85 -2.37 11.90
CA ASN A 223 -28.15 -3.67 12.46
C ASN A 223 -28.39 -4.69 11.33
N GLN A 224 -27.72 -5.82 11.38
CA GLN A 224 -27.91 -6.91 10.44
C GLN A 224 -29.27 -7.58 10.71
N ILE A 225 -30.19 -7.48 9.75
CA ILE A 225 -31.56 -7.99 9.85
C ILE A 225 -31.76 -9.34 9.16
N SER A 226 -30.80 -9.77 8.31
CA SER A 226 -30.79 -11.07 7.66
C SER A 226 -29.69 -11.98 8.19
N PRO A 227 -29.75 -13.31 7.92
CA PRO A 227 -28.57 -14.15 8.03
C PRO A 227 -27.50 -13.75 7.00
N ASN A 228 -26.29 -14.34 7.11
CA ASN A 228 -25.36 -14.38 5.99
C ASN A 228 -25.81 -15.42 4.98
N TYR A 229 -25.80 -15.04 3.71
CA TYR A 229 -25.95 -15.94 2.58
C TYR A 229 -24.57 -16.15 1.96
N GLU A 230 -23.97 -17.30 2.21
CA GLU A 230 -22.62 -17.62 1.73
C GLU A 230 -22.67 -18.40 0.42
N ASN A 231 -21.87 -17.97 -0.55
CA ASN A 231 -21.76 -18.63 -1.84
C ASN A 231 -21.02 -19.95 -1.72
N SER A 232 -21.60 -21.02 -2.24
CA SER A 232 -20.95 -22.34 -2.27
C SER A 232 -21.29 -23.06 -3.58
N GLU A 233 -20.51 -24.10 -3.90
CA GLU A 233 -20.76 -24.96 -5.07
C GLU A 233 -22.16 -25.62 -5.06
N ARG A 234 -22.81 -25.70 -3.89
CA ARG A 234 -24.13 -26.31 -3.71
C ARG A 234 -25.25 -25.28 -3.59
N GLY A 235 -24.97 -24.01 -3.87
CA GLY A 235 -25.87 -22.87 -3.69
C GLY A 235 -25.61 -22.13 -2.39
N TRP A 236 -26.59 -21.39 -1.91
CA TRP A 236 -26.47 -20.53 -0.73
C TRP A 236 -26.48 -21.34 0.57
N LEU A 237 -25.43 -21.17 1.39
CA LEU A 237 -25.40 -21.61 2.77
C LEU A 237 -25.87 -20.46 3.66
N ILE A 238 -26.75 -20.76 4.61
CA ILE A 238 -27.35 -19.76 5.51
C ILE A 238 -26.68 -19.83 6.88
N ASP A 239 -26.06 -18.73 7.33
CA ASP A 239 -25.52 -18.60 8.68
C ASP A 239 -26.28 -17.51 9.44
N GLU A 240 -27.07 -17.92 10.45
CA GLU A 240 -27.88 -17.05 11.32
C GLU A 240 -27.10 -16.34 12.41
N LYS A 241 -25.85 -16.75 12.70
CA LYS A 241 -25.07 -16.24 13.84
C LYS A 241 -24.83 -14.72 13.80
N PRO A 242 -24.52 -14.09 12.64
CA PRO A 242 -24.25 -12.65 12.59
C PRO A 242 -25.51 -11.77 12.68
N LYS A 243 -26.70 -12.34 12.57
CA LYS A 243 -27.96 -11.59 12.66
C LYS A 243 -28.05 -10.87 14.00
N GLY A 244 -28.32 -9.57 13.94
CA GLY A 244 -28.32 -8.69 15.11
C GLY A 244 -27.00 -7.97 15.39
N TYR A 245 -25.92 -8.29 14.68
CA TYR A 245 -24.69 -7.53 14.76
C TYR A 245 -24.88 -6.14 14.16
N ASN A 246 -24.15 -5.14 14.70
CA ASN A 246 -24.20 -3.78 14.20
C ASN A 246 -22.91 -3.42 13.45
N TRP A 247 -23.03 -2.99 12.20
CA TRP A 247 -21.95 -2.65 11.29
C TRP A 247 -21.81 -1.14 11.06
N SER A 248 -22.61 -0.30 11.74
CA SER A 248 -22.66 1.15 11.51
C SER A 248 -21.33 1.87 11.76
N TRP A 249 -20.43 1.28 12.51
CA TRP A 249 -19.10 1.82 12.81
C TRP A 249 -18.09 1.69 11.66
N ARG A 250 -18.41 0.95 10.59
CA ARG A 250 -17.56 0.77 9.44
C ARG A 250 -17.56 2.01 8.53
N PRO A 251 -16.38 2.48 8.02
CA PRO A 251 -16.28 3.69 7.20
C PRO A 251 -17.21 3.69 5.98
N TYR A 252 -17.31 2.59 5.25
CA TYR A 252 -18.16 2.46 4.08
C TYR A 252 -19.66 2.70 4.37
N PHE A 253 -20.08 2.46 5.60
CA PHE A 253 -21.46 2.71 6.03
C PHE A 253 -21.77 4.20 6.08
N PHE A 254 -20.87 5.01 6.67
CA PHE A 254 -21.01 6.47 6.73
C PHE A 254 -20.91 7.09 5.34
N GLU A 255 -20.03 6.55 4.49
CA GLU A 255 -19.86 7.02 3.12
C GLU A 255 -21.12 6.79 2.29
N LEU A 256 -21.76 5.62 2.44
CA LEU A 256 -23.04 5.34 1.80
C LEU A 256 -24.15 6.27 2.28
N LEU A 257 -24.30 6.42 3.61
CA LEU A 257 -25.38 7.24 4.22
C LEU A 257 -25.21 8.73 3.94
N GLY A 258 -23.98 9.21 3.80
CA GLY A 258 -23.64 10.60 3.47
C GLY A 258 -23.72 10.93 1.99
N ALA A 259 -23.98 9.95 1.11
CA ALA A 259 -24.09 10.19 -0.32
C ALA A 259 -25.36 10.95 -0.70
N THR A 260 -25.26 11.85 -1.66
CA THR A 260 -26.41 12.61 -2.19
C THR A 260 -27.23 11.82 -3.19
N ASP A 261 -26.62 10.91 -3.93
CA ASP A 261 -27.30 9.96 -4.85
C ASP A 261 -27.35 8.57 -4.21
N ILE A 262 -28.35 8.39 -3.34
CA ILE A 262 -28.51 7.18 -2.56
C ILE A 262 -28.91 5.97 -3.43
N GLU A 263 -29.71 6.18 -4.48
CA GLU A 263 -30.27 5.07 -5.25
C GLU A 263 -29.24 4.33 -6.12
N ASN A 264 -28.23 5.05 -6.62
CA ASN A 264 -27.23 4.49 -7.53
C ASN A 264 -25.83 4.37 -6.92
N ARG A 265 -25.69 4.78 -5.67
CA ARG A 265 -24.40 4.75 -5.00
C ARG A 265 -24.02 3.32 -4.61
N LEU A 266 -22.85 2.90 -5.11
CA LEU A 266 -22.14 1.71 -4.67
C LEU A 266 -20.85 2.17 -4.01
N VAL A 267 -20.61 1.77 -2.77
CA VAL A 267 -19.42 2.10 -1.99
C VAL A 267 -18.65 0.82 -1.72
N PHE A 268 -17.33 0.88 -1.80
CA PHE A 268 -16.45 -0.23 -1.48
C PHE A 268 -15.62 0.10 -0.24
N SER A 269 -15.41 -0.91 0.61
CA SER A 269 -14.43 -0.81 1.69
C SER A 269 -13.00 -0.84 1.13
N GLU A 270 -12.02 -0.46 1.96
CA GLU A 270 -10.64 -0.91 1.72
C GLU A 270 -10.57 -2.44 1.76
N PRO A 271 -9.67 -3.06 0.99
CA PRO A 271 -9.45 -4.50 1.05
C PRO A 271 -8.97 -4.96 2.44
N TYR A 272 -9.47 -6.10 2.90
CA TYR A 272 -9.10 -6.68 4.19
C TYR A 272 -8.93 -8.19 4.08
N GLN A 273 -8.28 -8.80 5.10
CA GLN A 273 -8.21 -10.24 5.24
C GLN A 273 -9.50 -10.74 5.89
N ASP A 274 -10.30 -11.53 5.17
CA ASP A 274 -11.50 -12.13 5.71
C ASP A 274 -11.14 -13.27 6.66
N ILE A 275 -11.62 -13.17 7.91
CA ILE A 275 -11.28 -14.10 8.98
C ILE A 275 -11.91 -15.50 8.72
N HIS A 276 -13.07 -15.54 8.07
CA HIS A 276 -13.78 -16.81 7.83
C HIS A 276 -13.20 -17.61 6.67
N SER A 277 -12.96 -16.96 5.55
CA SER A 277 -12.42 -17.62 4.36
C SER A 277 -10.89 -17.66 4.32
N GLY A 278 -10.21 -16.82 5.13
CA GLY A 278 -8.77 -16.60 5.03
C GLY A 278 -8.34 -15.91 3.73
N GLN A 279 -9.29 -15.43 2.91
CA GLN A 279 -9.03 -14.81 1.62
C GLN A 279 -9.02 -13.27 1.77
N ARG A 280 -8.37 -12.60 0.83
CA ARG A 280 -8.45 -11.15 0.74
C ARG A 280 -9.80 -10.76 0.18
N ALA A 281 -10.54 -9.96 0.90
CA ALA A 281 -11.89 -9.56 0.58
C ALA A 281 -12.06 -8.03 0.57
N GLN A 282 -13.18 -7.58 0.00
CA GLN A 282 -13.63 -6.19 0.00
C GLN A 282 -15.15 -6.18 0.15
N THR A 283 -15.69 -5.35 1.02
CA THR A 283 -17.15 -5.22 1.17
C THR A 283 -17.68 -4.14 0.25
N ALA A 284 -18.68 -4.49 -0.54
CA ALA A 284 -19.49 -3.53 -1.31
C ALA A 284 -20.80 -3.27 -0.59
N VAL A 285 -21.24 -2.01 -0.56
CA VAL A 285 -22.51 -1.59 0.08
C VAL A 285 -23.33 -0.73 -0.84
N LEU A 286 -24.64 -1.01 -0.86
CA LEU A 286 -25.62 -0.21 -1.63
C LEU A 286 -27.00 -0.31 -0.98
N PHE A 287 -27.85 0.68 -1.23
CA PHE A 287 -29.26 0.63 -0.79
C PHE A 287 -30.07 -0.39 -1.61
N ILE A 288 -30.82 -1.25 -0.93
CA ILE A 288 -31.88 -2.05 -1.54
C ILE A 288 -33.10 -1.13 -1.74
N ASP A 289 -33.52 -0.45 -0.70
CA ASP A 289 -34.59 0.53 -0.64
C ASP A 289 -34.30 1.57 0.47
N PRO A 290 -35.16 2.57 0.73
CA PRO A 290 -34.90 3.58 1.76
C PRO A 290 -34.65 3.06 3.17
N SER A 291 -35.01 1.81 3.47
CA SER A 291 -34.92 1.21 4.81
C SER A 291 -33.87 0.10 4.92
N ARG A 292 -33.46 -0.52 3.81
CA ARG A 292 -32.59 -1.69 3.78
C ARG A 292 -31.32 -1.43 2.98
N ILE A 293 -30.21 -1.92 3.47
CA ILE A 293 -28.88 -1.80 2.87
C ILE A 293 -28.34 -3.22 2.62
N LEU A 294 -27.88 -3.49 1.39
CA LEU A 294 -27.17 -4.68 1.02
C LEU A 294 -25.68 -4.50 1.29
N LEU A 295 -25.09 -5.45 2.00
CA LEU A 295 -23.65 -5.60 2.16
C LEU A 295 -23.22 -6.89 1.50
N ALA A 296 -22.19 -6.85 0.67
CA ALA A 296 -21.68 -7.97 -0.09
C ALA A 296 -20.17 -8.06 0.06
N ASP A 297 -19.68 -9.17 0.59
CA ASP A 297 -18.26 -9.43 0.69
C ASP A 297 -17.79 -10.12 -0.58
N LEU A 298 -16.82 -9.53 -1.23
CA LEU A 298 -16.32 -9.89 -2.55
C LEU A 298 -14.89 -10.37 -2.43
N LEU A 299 -14.54 -11.43 -3.13
CA LEU A 299 -13.16 -11.86 -3.26
C LEU A 299 -12.34 -10.73 -3.90
N ASN A 300 -11.24 -10.35 -3.29
CA ASN A 300 -10.33 -9.35 -3.82
C ASN A 300 -8.96 -9.96 -4.14
N ASP A 301 -8.83 -10.49 -5.36
CA ASP A 301 -7.57 -11.03 -5.87
C ASP A 301 -6.58 -9.96 -6.35
N SER A 302 -6.89 -8.67 -6.14
CA SER A 302 -6.02 -7.54 -6.55
C SER A 302 -4.71 -7.47 -5.76
N GLY A 303 -4.27 -8.57 -5.16
CA GLY A 303 -2.97 -8.70 -4.51
C GLY A 303 -1.82 -8.63 -5.50
N SER A 304 -0.64 -8.30 -5.00
CA SER A 304 0.63 -8.16 -5.72
C SER A 304 0.97 -9.29 -6.71
N LYS A 305 0.45 -10.51 -6.48
CA LYS A 305 0.62 -11.63 -7.41
C LYS A 305 0.05 -11.34 -8.80
N ASN A 306 -1.00 -10.50 -8.91
CA ASN A 306 -1.61 -10.17 -10.20
C ASN A 306 -0.94 -9.01 -10.95
N LEU A 307 -0.29 -8.08 -10.26
CA LEU A 307 0.58 -7.09 -10.92
C LEU A 307 1.83 -7.78 -11.51
N PHE A 308 2.32 -8.84 -10.86
CA PHE A 308 3.58 -9.51 -11.17
C PHE A 308 3.44 -10.90 -11.78
N SER A 309 2.22 -11.47 -11.90
CA SER A 309 2.01 -12.77 -12.57
C SER A 309 2.36 -12.77 -14.07
N GLY A 310 2.54 -11.60 -14.66
CA GLY A 310 3.06 -11.42 -16.01
C GLY A 310 4.59 -11.43 -16.13
N PHE A 311 5.33 -11.45 -15.00
CA PHE A 311 6.79 -11.34 -15.00
C PHE A 311 7.55 -12.66 -15.10
N SER A 312 6.92 -13.80 -14.85
CA SER A 312 7.56 -15.10 -14.96
C SER A 312 7.89 -15.43 -16.44
N GLY A 313 8.83 -14.70 -17.03
CA GLY A 313 9.23 -14.92 -18.40
C GLY A 313 9.92 -13.76 -19.11
N MET A 314 10.24 -12.67 -18.44
CA MET A 314 11.08 -11.64 -19.08
C MET A 314 12.53 -12.12 -19.15
N PRO A 315 13.11 -12.22 -20.35
CA PRO A 315 14.50 -12.64 -20.50
C PRO A 315 15.45 -11.55 -19.96
N ALA A 316 16.51 -11.97 -19.28
CA ALA A 316 17.58 -11.09 -18.78
C ALA A 316 18.26 -10.25 -19.88
N SER A 317 17.98 -10.54 -21.16
CA SER A 317 18.49 -9.83 -22.34
C SER A 317 17.78 -8.50 -22.64
N TRP A 318 16.85 -8.04 -21.81
CA TRP A 318 16.05 -6.83 -22.07
C TRP A 318 16.68 -5.54 -21.53
N ILE A 319 17.85 -5.61 -20.94
CA ILE A 319 18.61 -4.42 -20.52
C ILE A 319 19.75 -4.21 -21.52
N PRO A 320 19.62 -3.29 -22.50
CA PRO A 320 20.73 -2.95 -23.36
C PRO A 320 21.85 -2.28 -22.55
N GLY A 321 22.99 -2.94 -22.41
CA GLY A 321 24.20 -2.37 -21.83
C GLY A 321 24.70 -2.96 -20.52
N LEU A 322 24.21 -4.13 -20.11
CA LEU A 322 24.79 -4.96 -19.04
C LEU A 322 25.48 -6.21 -19.63
N GLU A 323 26.31 -6.04 -20.66
CA GLU A 323 27.36 -7.02 -21.05
C GLU A 323 28.69 -6.62 -20.44
#